data_5359212cee048e2407b60ce65f83df36
#
_entry.id   5359212cee048e2407b60ce65f83df36
#
_cell.length_a   1.000
_cell.length_b   1.000
_cell.length_c   1.000
_cell.angle_alpha   90.00
_cell.angle_beta   90.00
_cell.angle_gamma   90.00
#
_symmetry.space_group_name_H-M   'P 1'
#
loop_
_entity.id
_entity.type
_entity.pdbx_description
1 polymer ?
#
loop_
_entity_poly.entity_id
_entity_poly.type
_entity_poly.pdbx_seq_one_letter_code
_entity_poly.pdbx_strand_id
1 'polypeptide(L)'
;MGMGICTPPPLLADDPEARAVMEKVDARDDGDNRTADMQMLLIDKKGRQRLRQIRTFSKDKGEDVLSLMFFLHLADVKDTAFLTYDYDDGTKDDDQWLYLPALQKTKRIATSDKSGSFMGSDLNYADMTSLDLADYDFSFYAKGREKDVNGHKTWVIWALPRSAKVVKETGYEKALLFVRQDNHVVVRILSWVSGGRQLKYFDVKKLEKIDGIWIATELHVTRKKGKQMVHKTILTLDNVLFNQELDEAMFSIRKMEKGL
;
A
#
# COMPACT_ATOMS: atom_id res chain seq x y z
N MET A 1 -12.32 47.12 15.67
CA MET A 1 -11.53 46.16 14.90
C MET A 1 -11.42 44.89 15.72
N GLY A 2 -12.28 43.90 15.49
CA GLY A 2 -12.25 42.62 16.17
C GLY A 2 -11.32 41.68 15.42
N MET A 3 -10.19 41.29 16.04
CA MET A 3 -9.37 40.18 15.56
C MET A 3 -10.16 38.89 15.76
N GLY A 4 -10.68 38.34 14.65
CA GLY A 4 -11.22 36.99 14.65
C GLY A 4 -10.10 36.02 14.92
N ILE A 5 -10.12 35.39 16.09
CA ILE A 5 -9.25 34.26 16.42
C ILE A 5 -9.67 33.10 15.51
N CYS A 6 -8.87 32.87 14.48
CA CYS A 6 -9.00 31.67 13.63
C CYS A 6 -8.60 30.47 14.51
N THR A 7 -9.56 29.86 15.20
CA THR A 7 -9.33 28.59 15.86
C THR A 7 -8.96 27.57 14.80
N PRO A 8 -7.83 26.85 14.94
CA PRO A 8 -7.54 25.73 14.05
C PRO A 8 -8.72 24.74 14.12
N PRO A 9 -9.04 24.03 13.03
CA PRO A 9 -10.08 23.00 13.08
C PRO A 9 -9.70 22.01 14.19
N PRO A 10 -10.69 21.50 14.94
CA PRO A 10 -10.42 20.53 16.00
C PRO A 10 -9.58 19.41 15.39
N LEU A 11 -8.46 19.06 16.02
CA LEU A 11 -7.79 17.80 15.75
C LEU A 11 -8.87 16.74 15.81
N LEU A 12 -9.08 16.02 14.71
CA LEU A 12 -9.99 14.90 14.69
C LEU A 12 -9.42 13.88 15.68
N ALA A 13 -10.01 13.81 16.88
CA ALA A 13 -9.64 12.83 17.87
C ALA A 13 -9.94 11.43 17.33
N ASP A 14 -9.19 10.44 17.80
CA ASP A 14 -9.44 9.04 17.47
C ASP A 14 -10.88 8.65 17.89
N ASP A 15 -11.69 8.22 16.91
CA ASP A 15 -13.06 7.80 17.11
C ASP A 15 -13.06 6.27 17.34
N PRO A 16 -13.50 5.79 18.53
CA PRO A 16 -13.50 4.37 18.85
C PRO A 16 -14.29 3.51 17.85
N GLU A 17 -15.40 4.01 17.29
CA GLU A 17 -16.17 3.26 16.31
C GLU A 17 -15.43 3.17 14.96
N ALA A 18 -14.77 4.25 14.52
CA ALA A 18 -13.97 4.24 13.30
C ALA A 18 -12.74 3.33 13.47
N ARG A 19 -12.11 3.37 14.66
CA ARG A 19 -10.99 2.47 15.01
C ARG A 19 -11.43 1.01 14.99
N ALA A 20 -12.55 0.66 15.60
CA ALA A 20 -13.07 -0.69 15.59
C ALA A 20 -13.37 -1.23 14.17
N VAL A 21 -13.69 -0.35 13.22
CA VAL A 21 -13.79 -0.75 11.80
C VAL A 21 -12.41 -1.06 11.23
N MET A 22 -11.39 -0.24 11.56
CA MET A 22 -10.01 -0.45 11.06
C MET A 22 -9.36 -1.69 11.68
N GLU A 23 -9.63 -1.99 12.94
CA GLU A 23 -9.21 -3.25 13.59
C GLU A 23 -9.79 -4.48 12.87
N LYS A 24 -11.04 -4.40 12.36
CA LYS A 24 -11.62 -5.46 11.55
C LYS A 24 -11.04 -5.52 10.13
N VAL A 25 -10.54 -4.41 9.59
CA VAL A 25 -9.79 -4.39 8.32
C VAL A 25 -8.48 -5.15 8.49
N ASP A 26 -7.79 -4.89 9.59
CA ASP A 26 -6.50 -5.48 9.93
C ASP A 26 -6.63 -6.98 10.24
N ALA A 27 -7.57 -7.36 11.10
CA ALA A 27 -7.83 -8.75 11.49
C ALA A 27 -8.51 -9.60 10.39
N ARG A 28 -8.58 -9.11 9.15
CA ARG A 28 -9.22 -9.83 8.05
C ARG A 28 -8.29 -10.96 7.56
N ASP A 29 -8.88 -12.13 7.37
CA ASP A 29 -8.18 -13.25 6.74
C ASP A 29 -7.65 -12.85 5.36
N ASP A 30 -6.34 -12.94 5.16
CA ASP A 30 -5.62 -12.70 3.91
C ASP A 30 -4.70 -13.90 3.52
N GLY A 31 -4.80 -15.02 4.29
CA GLY A 31 -4.13 -16.30 4.10
C GLY A 31 -2.72 -16.33 4.70
N ASP A 32 -2.30 -17.50 5.24
CA ASP A 32 -0.99 -17.70 5.85
C ASP A 32 0.19 -17.45 4.89
N ASN A 33 -0.08 -17.56 3.60
CA ASN A 33 0.87 -17.20 2.54
C ASN A 33 0.17 -17.08 1.19
N ARG A 34 0.84 -16.40 0.27
CA ARG A 34 0.32 -16.17 -1.08
C ARG A 34 1.44 -16.17 -2.12
N THR A 35 1.15 -16.75 -3.28
CA THR A 35 1.93 -16.56 -4.51
C THR A 35 1.05 -15.98 -5.60
N ALA A 36 1.60 -15.12 -6.45
CA ALA A 36 0.87 -14.58 -7.60
C ALA A 36 1.82 -14.12 -8.71
N ASP A 37 1.29 -14.06 -9.93
CA ASP A 37 1.87 -13.31 -11.03
C ASP A 37 1.26 -11.90 -11.03
N MET A 38 2.10 -10.87 -10.98
CA MET A 38 1.67 -9.48 -11.01
C MET A 38 2.12 -8.81 -12.31
N GLN A 39 1.19 -8.12 -12.94
CA GLN A 39 1.51 -7.17 -14.00
C GLN A 39 1.42 -5.75 -13.44
N MET A 40 2.46 -4.95 -13.68
CA MET A 40 2.51 -3.53 -13.29
C MET A 40 2.64 -2.68 -14.56
N LEU A 41 1.54 -2.02 -14.94
CA LEU A 41 1.48 -1.12 -16.10
C LEU A 41 1.64 0.33 -15.63
N LEU A 42 2.70 0.98 -16.04
CA LEU A 42 3.02 2.38 -15.75
C LEU A 42 2.58 3.26 -16.93
N ILE A 43 1.81 4.32 -16.67
CA ILE A 43 1.27 5.21 -17.69
C ILE A 43 1.62 6.66 -17.32
N ASP A 44 2.43 7.32 -18.15
CA ASP A 44 2.81 8.72 -17.92
C ASP A 44 1.75 9.71 -18.43
N LYS A 45 1.94 11.00 -18.14
CA LYS A 45 1.05 12.09 -18.56
C LYS A 45 0.86 12.23 -20.09
N LYS A 46 1.73 11.61 -20.88
CA LYS A 46 1.66 11.60 -22.36
C LYS A 46 1.03 10.31 -22.89
N GLY A 47 0.58 9.40 -21.99
CA GLY A 47 0.00 8.11 -22.36
C GLY A 47 1.04 7.03 -22.73
N ARG A 48 2.34 7.29 -22.57
CA ARG A 48 3.37 6.27 -22.79
C ARG A 48 3.28 5.21 -21.72
N GLN A 49 3.38 3.95 -22.13
CA GLN A 49 3.17 2.79 -21.26
C GLN A 49 4.47 1.98 -21.11
N ARG A 50 4.67 1.45 -19.89
CA ARG A 50 5.69 0.45 -19.58
C ARG A 50 5.06 -0.65 -18.76
N LEU A 51 5.14 -1.88 -19.24
CA LEU A 51 4.62 -3.07 -18.55
C LEU A 51 5.78 -3.79 -17.85
N ARG A 52 5.58 -4.23 -16.62
CA ARG A 52 6.49 -5.08 -15.86
C ARG A 52 5.77 -6.34 -15.44
N GLN A 53 6.45 -7.45 -15.51
CA GLN A 53 5.97 -8.74 -15.01
C GLN A 53 6.76 -9.09 -13.76
N ILE A 54 6.06 -9.47 -12.71
CA ILE A 54 6.61 -9.66 -11.37
C ILE A 54 6.03 -10.97 -10.83
N ARG A 55 6.86 -11.84 -10.27
CA ARG A 55 6.42 -12.95 -9.43
C ARG A 55 6.49 -12.49 -7.99
N THR A 56 5.38 -12.66 -7.26
CA THR A 56 5.25 -12.23 -5.86
C THR A 56 5.05 -13.42 -4.94
N PHE A 57 5.64 -13.33 -3.76
CA PHE A 57 5.50 -14.28 -2.68
C PHE A 57 5.30 -13.49 -1.39
N SER A 58 4.37 -13.93 -0.53
CA SER A 58 4.24 -13.45 0.85
C SER A 58 4.00 -14.62 1.76
N LYS A 59 4.41 -14.50 3.03
CA LYS A 59 4.23 -15.51 4.06
C LYS A 59 4.22 -14.87 5.43
N ASP A 60 3.28 -15.31 6.27
CA ASP A 60 3.25 -14.96 7.67
C ASP A 60 4.36 -15.66 8.44
N LYS A 61 4.91 -14.94 9.40
CA LYS A 61 5.89 -15.43 10.37
C LYS A 61 5.47 -14.96 11.76
N GLY A 62 4.55 -15.70 12.38
CA GLY A 62 3.80 -15.22 13.53
C GLY A 62 2.88 -14.09 13.09
N GLU A 63 2.97 -12.93 13.72
CA GLU A 63 2.23 -11.72 13.32
C GLU A 63 2.97 -10.89 12.24
N ASP A 64 4.27 -11.15 12.01
CA ASP A 64 5.04 -10.46 10.97
C ASP A 64 4.72 -11.00 9.57
N VAL A 65 4.86 -10.19 8.53
CA VAL A 65 4.68 -10.60 7.13
C VAL A 65 5.98 -10.47 6.35
N LEU A 66 6.40 -11.56 5.71
CA LEU A 66 7.54 -11.59 4.81
C LEU A 66 7.06 -11.50 3.36
N SER A 67 7.64 -10.64 2.55
CA SER A 67 7.30 -10.51 1.12
C SER A 67 8.54 -10.49 0.25
N LEU A 68 8.47 -11.17 -0.90
CA LEU A 68 9.54 -11.18 -1.89
C LEU A 68 8.96 -11.04 -3.30
N MET A 69 9.51 -10.12 -4.08
CA MET A 69 9.11 -9.85 -5.47
C MET A 69 10.30 -10.00 -6.39
N PHE A 70 10.11 -10.67 -7.52
CA PHE A 70 11.09 -10.78 -8.60
C PHE A 70 10.55 -10.16 -9.88
N PHE A 71 11.28 -9.23 -10.46
CA PHE A 71 10.96 -8.63 -11.76
C PHE A 71 11.49 -9.53 -12.87
N LEU A 72 10.58 -10.08 -13.69
CA LEU A 72 10.89 -11.14 -14.65
C LEU A 72 11.32 -10.62 -16.03
N HIS A 73 10.72 -9.51 -16.46
CA HIS A 73 10.90 -9.00 -17.82
C HIS A 73 11.08 -7.49 -17.87
N LEU A 74 11.63 -7.02 -19.00
CA LEU A 74 12.17 -5.74 -19.41
C LEU A 74 13.58 -5.50 -18.88
N ALA A 75 14.47 -5.19 -19.85
CA ALA A 75 15.92 -5.11 -19.62
C ALA A 75 16.35 -4.12 -18.52
N ASP A 76 15.54 -3.08 -18.27
CA ASP A 76 15.80 -2.04 -17.26
C ASP A 76 15.57 -2.49 -15.81
N VAL A 77 14.78 -3.55 -15.60
CA VAL A 77 14.45 -4.06 -14.25
C VAL A 77 14.55 -5.58 -14.11
N LYS A 78 14.92 -6.29 -15.18
CA LYS A 78 15.03 -7.75 -15.17
C LYS A 78 15.96 -8.21 -14.05
N ASP A 79 15.54 -9.28 -13.35
CA ASP A 79 16.24 -9.90 -12.24
C ASP A 79 16.44 -8.98 -11.02
N THR A 80 15.84 -7.77 -11.03
CA THR A 80 15.68 -6.96 -9.82
C THR A 80 14.78 -7.72 -8.85
N ALA A 81 15.12 -7.68 -7.57
CA ALA A 81 14.28 -8.28 -6.54
C ALA A 81 14.08 -7.32 -5.37
N PHE A 82 12.94 -7.44 -4.71
CA PHE A 82 12.58 -6.62 -3.55
C PHE A 82 12.08 -7.51 -2.43
N LEU A 83 12.73 -7.41 -1.27
CA LEU A 83 12.42 -8.15 -0.05
C LEU A 83 11.91 -7.19 1.00
N THR A 84 10.82 -7.55 1.68
CA THR A 84 10.23 -6.79 2.78
C THR A 84 10.03 -7.70 3.98
N TYR A 85 10.38 -7.20 5.16
CA TYR A 85 9.94 -7.71 6.46
C TYR A 85 9.07 -6.63 7.07
N ASP A 86 7.78 -6.90 7.13
CA ASP A 86 6.72 -6.06 7.69
C ASP A 86 6.47 -6.56 9.10
N TYR A 87 6.84 -5.78 10.11
CA TYR A 87 6.77 -6.18 11.50
C TYR A 87 5.48 -5.70 12.14
N ASP A 88 4.78 -6.60 12.84
CA ASP A 88 3.59 -6.26 13.63
C ASP A 88 3.93 -5.35 14.83
N ASP A 89 5.13 -5.48 15.39
CA ASP A 89 5.63 -4.60 16.43
C ASP A 89 5.88 -3.18 15.90
N GLY A 90 4.89 -2.27 16.04
CA GLY A 90 4.96 -0.88 15.61
C GLY A 90 6.09 -0.05 16.25
N THR A 91 6.85 -0.59 17.23
CA THR A 91 8.07 0.04 17.75
C THR A 91 9.29 -0.25 16.90
N LYS A 92 9.18 -1.20 15.97
CA LYS A 92 10.22 -1.65 15.07
C LYS A 92 9.95 -1.17 13.65
N ASP A 93 10.92 -0.45 13.07
CA ASP A 93 10.82 -0.05 11.67
C ASP A 93 10.91 -1.28 10.75
N ASP A 94 10.03 -1.40 9.74
CA ASP A 94 10.10 -2.46 8.74
C ASP A 94 11.40 -2.44 7.97
N ASP A 95 11.86 -3.61 7.60
CA ASP A 95 13.05 -3.78 6.80
C ASP A 95 12.72 -4.03 5.32
N GLN A 96 13.36 -3.28 4.46
CA GLN A 96 13.19 -3.40 3.01
C GLN A 96 14.54 -3.40 2.30
N TRP A 97 14.72 -4.32 1.34
CA TRP A 97 15.93 -4.43 0.53
C TRP A 97 15.59 -4.52 -0.96
N LEU A 98 16.35 -3.80 -1.75
CA LEU A 98 16.29 -3.81 -3.21
C LEU A 98 17.61 -4.37 -3.77
N TYR A 99 17.53 -5.47 -4.48
CA TYR A 99 18.65 -6.02 -5.24
C TYR A 99 18.65 -5.45 -6.66
N LEU A 100 19.79 -4.91 -7.06
CA LEU A 100 20.03 -4.33 -8.38
C LEU A 100 21.07 -5.18 -9.12
N PRO A 101 20.67 -6.10 -10.01
CA PRO A 101 21.56 -7.06 -10.65
C PRO A 101 22.64 -6.39 -11.51
N ALA A 102 22.29 -5.29 -12.20
CA ALA A 102 23.27 -4.52 -12.99
C ALA A 102 24.44 -3.96 -12.16
N LEU A 103 24.25 -3.75 -10.87
CA LEU A 103 25.25 -3.29 -9.92
C LEU A 103 25.78 -4.41 -9.02
N GLN A 104 25.18 -5.61 -9.08
CA GLN A 104 25.44 -6.72 -8.15
C GLN A 104 25.39 -6.27 -6.69
N LYS A 105 24.43 -5.41 -6.35
CA LYS A 105 24.32 -4.78 -5.03
C LYS A 105 22.91 -4.90 -4.49
N THR A 106 22.84 -5.22 -3.20
CA THR A 106 21.64 -5.09 -2.36
C THR A 106 21.72 -3.77 -1.60
N LYS A 107 20.68 -2.95 -1.75
CA LYS A 107 20.51 -1.69 -1.01
C LYS A 107 19.37 -1.88 0.00
N ARG A 108 19.64 -1.63 1.29
CA ARG A 108 18.58 -1.46 2.29
C ARG A 108 17.92 -0.09 2.07
N ILE A 109 16.60 -0.06 2.07
CA ILE A 109 15.83 1.19 1.98
C ILE A 109 15.77 1.78 3.40
N ALA A 110 16.33 2.97 3.56
CA ALA A 110 16.25 3.66 4.85
C ALA A 110 14.82 4.14 5.11
N THR A 111 14.39 4.20 6.37
CA THR A 111 13.06 4.69 6.78
C THR A 111 12.76 6.07 6.18
N SER A 112 13.76 6.95 6.11
CA SER A 112 13.62 8.28 5.48
C SER A 112 13.39 8.25 3.96
N ASP A 113 13.68 7.14 3.29
CA ASP A 113 13.57 6.97 1.84
C ASP A 113 12.27 6.23 1.44
N LYS A 114 11.51 5.68 2.43
CA LYS A 114 10.31 4.89 2.17
C LYS A 114 9.19 5.68 1.45
N SER A 115 9.14 7.02 1.62
CA SER A 115 8.23 7.88 0.83
C SER A 115 8.61 8.02 -0.64
N GLY A 116 9.77 7.51 -1.05
CA GLY A 116 10.23 7.51 -2.43
C GLY A 116 9.41 6.57 -3.32
N SER A 117 9.37 6.87 -4.63
CA SER A 117 8.64 6.07 -5.60
C SER A 117 9.22 4.66 -5.74
N PHE A 118 8.39 3.63 -5.54
CA PHE A 118 8.74 2.25 -5.76
C PHE A 118 8.91 1.97 -7.26
N MET A 119 10.15 1.73 -7.68
CA MET A 119 10.49 1.36 -9.07
C MET A 119 9.90 2.28 -10.14
N GLY A 120 9.70 3.58 -9.83
CA GLY A 120 9.13 4.56 -10.76
C GLY A 120 7.62 4.43 -10.98
N SER A 121 6.93 3.66 -10.15
CA SER A 121 5.46 3.58 -10.10
C SER A 121 4.87 4.74 -9.30
N ASP A 122 3.54 4.76 -9.15
CA ASP A 122 2.84 5.66 -8.24
C ASP A 122 2.79 5.14 -6.81
N LEU A 123 3.31 3.94 -6.54
CA LEU A 123 3.50 3.42 -5.20
C LEU A 123 4.78 3.98 -4.57
N ASN A 124 4.76 4.19 -3.27
CA ASN A 124 5.95 4.44 -2.47
C ASN A 124 6.50 3.11 -1.93
N TYR A 125 7.73 3.10 -1.43
CA TYR A 125 8.24 1.93 -0.68
C TYR A 125 7.38 1.66 0.56
N ALA A 126 6.87 2.70 1.24
CA ALA A 126 5.94 2.56 2.36
C ALA A 126 4.59 1.93 1.99
N ASP A 127 4.16 1.98 0.72
CA ASP A 127 2.93 1.30 0.27
C ASP A 127 3.13 -0.23 0.11
N MET A 128 4.33 -0.76 0.40
CA MET A 128 4.66 -2.20 0.32
C MET A 128 4.54 -2.92 1.66
N THR A 129 4.21 -2.21 2.72
CA THR A 129 3.94 -2.73 4.06
C THR A 129 2.53 -2.38 4.51
N SER A 130 2.06 -3.01 5.57
CA SER A 130 0.76 -2.77 6.18
C SER A 130 0.68 -1.37 6.80
N LEU A 131 -0.53 -0.90 7.04
CA LEU A 131 -0.77 0.33 7.78
C LEU A 131 -0.80 -0.02 9.27
N ASP A 132 0.22 0.40 10.02
CA ASP A 132 0.21 0.24 11.47
C ASP A 132 -0.89 1.11 12.11
N LEU A 133 -1.88 0.46 12.72
CA LEU A 133 -3.02 1.14 13.33
C LEU A 133 -2.60 2.07 14.48
N ALA A 134 -1.50 1.77 15.17
CA ALA A 134 -0.99 2.58 16.28
C ALA A 134 -0.48 3.95 15.81
N ASP A 135 -0.08 4.06 14.56
CA ASP A 135 0.48 5.26 13.96
C ASP A 135 -0.59 6.28 13.51
N TYR A 136 -1.88 5.94 13.58
CA TYR A 136 -2.95 6.79 13.05
C TYR A 136 -4.08 7.02 14.05
N ASP A 137 -4.67 8.21 13.96
CA ASP A 137 -5.99 8.50 14.50
C ASP A 137 -7.04 8.31 13.40
N PHE A 138 -8.12 7.60 13.73
CA PHE A 138 -9.22 7.31 12.82
C PHE A 138 -10.47 8.08 13.20
N SER A 139 -11.20 8.59 12.20
CA SER A 139 -12.51 9.22 12.46
C SER A 139 -13.40 9.14 11.22
N PHE A 140 -14.70 9.04 11.40
CA PHE A 140 -15.61 9.06 10.27
C PHE A 140 -15.62 10.40 9.55
N TYR A 141 -15.78 10.36 8.22
CA TYR A 141 -15.89 11.56 7.43
C TYR A 141 -17.19 12.32 7.74
N ALA A 142 -17.08 13.53 8.30
CA ALA A 142 -18.21 14.30 8.82
C ALA A 142 -19.27 14.69 7.75
N LYS A 143 -18.87 14.80 6.47
CA LYS A 143 -19.77 15.16 5.35
C LYS A 143 -20.42 13.93 4.68
N GLY A 144 -20.34 12.76 5.29
CA GLY A 144 -20.93 11.54 4.77
C GLY A 144 -20.16 10.31 5.25
N ARG A 145 -20.57 9.80 6.41
CA ARG A 145 -20.00 8.60 7.04
C ARG A 145 -20.03 7.38 6.12
N GLU A 146 -20.99 7.35 5.19
CA GLU A 146 -21.18 6.26 4.25
C GLU A 146 -21.20 6.77 2.82
N LYS A 147 -20.68 5.96 1.90
CA LYS A 147 -20.70 6.18 0.46
C LYS A 147 -20.88 4.86 -0.27
N ASP A 148 -21.50 4.91 -1.43
CA ASP A 148 -21.48 3.79 -2.36
C ASP A 148 -20.21 3.85 -3.22
N VAL A 149 -19.52 2.72 -3.32
CA VAL A 149 -18.39 2.53 -4.22
C VAL A 149 -18.64 1.27 -5.05
N ASN A 150 -18.85 1.45 -6.34
CA ASN A 150 -19.12 0.35 -7.28
C ASN A 150 -20.29 -0.56 -6.86
N GLY A 151 -21.39 0.04 -6.33
CA GLY A 151 -22.59 -0.69 -5.89
C GLY A 151 -22.50 -1.32 -4.49
N HIS A 152 -21.45 -1.03 -3.73
CA HIS A 152 -21.26 -1.53 -2.38
C HIS A 152 -21.20 -0.38 -1.37
N LYS A 153 -21.93 -0.52 -0.26
CA LYS A 153 -21.86 0.42 0.85
C LYS A 153 -20.48 0.39 1.49
N THR A 154 -19.91 1.56 1.72
CA THR A 154 -18.63 1.71 2.41
C THR A 154 -18.74 2.71 3.55
N TRP A 155 -18.02 2.45 4.64
CA TRP A 155 -17.67 3.51 5.59
C TRP A 155 -16.59 4.40 4.99
N VAL A 156 -16.65 5.69 5.31
CA VAL A 156 -15.64 6.67 4.89
C VAL A 156 -14.91 7.17 6.12
N ILE A 157 -13.63 6.82 6.22
CA ILE A 157 -12.83 7.00 7.43
C ILE A 157 -11.58 7.82 7.11
N TRP A 158 -11.32 8.87 7.89
CA TRP A 158 -10.04 9.55 7.92
C TRP A 158 -9.01 8.69 8.64
N ALA A 159 -7.80 8.63 8.06
CA ALA A 159 -6.59 8.18 8.73
C ALA A 159 -5.62 9.36 8.80
N LEU A 160 -5.32 9.81 10.01
CA LEU A 160 -4.46 10.95 10.29
C LEU A 160 -3.20 10.45 10.99
N PRO A 161 -2.00 10.63 10.40
CA PRO A 161 -0.75 10.26 11.05
C PRO A 161 -0.60 10.96 12.40
N ARG A 162 -0.25 10.21 13.44
CA ARG A 162 -0.03 10.73 14.80
C ARG A 162 1.26 11.50 14.95
N SER A 163 2.20 11.34 14.01
CA SER A 163 3.52 11.96 14.11
C SER A 163 4.06 12.44 12.78
N ALA A 164 4.97 13.43 12.85
CA ALA A 164 5.73 13.88 11.68
C ALA A 164 6.67 12.78 11.13
N LYS A 165 7.06 11.79 11.97
CA LYS A 165 7.84 10.62 11.54
C LYS A 165 7.05 9.84 10.51
N VAL A 166 5.78 9.47 10.81
CA VAL A 166 4.89 8.72 9.93
C VAL A 166 4.64 9.47 8.62
N VAL A 167 4.40 10.79 8.67
CA VAL A 167 4.25 11.63 7.48
C VAL A 167 5.50 11.59 6.61
N LYS A 168 6.69 11.67 7.20
CA LYS A 168 7.96 11.62 6.48
C LYS A 168 8.22 10.25 5.86
N GLU A 169 7.91 9.19 6.58
CA GLU A 169 8.09 7.80 6.15
C GLU A 169 7.14 7.43 5.02
N THR A 170 5.85 7.69 5.17
CA THR A 170 4.83 7.33 4.19
C THR A 170 4.74 8.32 3.02
N GLY A 171 5.09 9.59 3.27
CA GLY A 171 4.90 10.68 2.33
C GLY A 171 3.45 11.19 2.26
N TYR A 172 2.59 10.83 3.24
CA TYR A 172 1.19 11.24 3.28
C TYR A 172 0.87 12.09 4.50
N GLU A 173 0.21 13.24 4.28
CA GLU A 173 -0.27 14.11 5.35
C GLU A 173 -1.54 13.58 6.01
N LYS A 174 -2.37 12.89 5.24
CA LYS A 174 -3.62 12.23 5.65
C LYS A 174 -4.15 11.35 4.54
N ALA A 175 -5.04 10.45 4.88
CA ALA A 175 -5.77 9.63 3.91
C ALA A 175 -7.26 9.53 4.25
N LEU A 176 -8.08 9.31 3.23
CA LEU A 176 -9.50 8.99 3.34
C LEU A 176 -9.71 7.58 2.80
N LEU A 177 -10.16 6.69 3.67
CA LEU A 177 -10.33 5.27 3.39
C LEU A 177 -11.80 4.97 3.14
N PHE A 178 -12.10 4.13 2.14
CA PHE A 178 -13.43 3.63 1.86
C PHE A 178 -13.45 2.12 2.12
N VAL A 179 -14.03 1.73 3.25
CA VAL A 179 -14.04 0.38 3.77
C VAL A 179 -15.39 -0.26 3.49
N ARG A 180 -15.43 -1.37 2.77
CA ARG A 180 -16.69 -2.09 2.51
C ARG A 180 -17.30 -2.60 3.81
N GLN A 181 -18.62 -2.43 3.94
CA GLN A 181 -19.36 -2.82 5.15
C GLN A 181 -19.59 -4.32 5.27
N ASP A 182 -19.60 -5.02 4.16
CA ASP A 182 -19.90 -6.45 4.09
C ASP A 182 -18.69 -7.37 4.31
N ASN A 183 -17.46 -6.87 4.05
CA ASN A 183 -16.26 -7.71 4.10
C ASN A 183 -15.00 -6.98 4.62
N HIS A 184 -15.13 -5.74 5.08
CA HIS A 184 -14.07 -4.90 5.64
C HIS A 184 -12.87 -4.68 4.70
N VAL A 185 -13.00 -4.90 3.39
CA VAL A 185 -11.93 -4.58 2.43
C VAL A 185 -11.91 -3.09 2.14
N VAL A 186 -10.73 -2.47 2.19
CA VAL A 186 -10.50 -1.10 1.74
C VAL A 186 -10.50 -1.08 0.22
N VAL A 187 -11.55 -0.52 -0.41
CA VAL A 187 -11.71 -0.53 -1.87
C VAL A 187 -11.29 0.77 -2.54
N ARG A 188 -11.08 1.81 -1.75
CA ARG A 188 -10.54 3.08 -2.23
C ARG A 188 -9.77 3.80 -1.13
N ILE A 189 -8.65 4.43 -1.52
CA ILE A 189 -7.92 5.36 -0.66
C ILE A 189 -7.67 6.65 -1.44
N LEU A 190 -7.85 7.78 -0.77
CA LEU A 190 -7.47 9.09 -1.27
C LEU A 190 -6.43 9.66 -0.32
N SER A 191 -5.16 9.76 -0.75
CA SER A 191 -4.05 10.23 0.07
C SER A 191 -3.58 11.61 -0.37
N TRP A 192 -3.34 12.50 0.59
CA TRP A 192 -2.72 13.81 0.38
C TRP A 192 -1.21 13.66 0.48
N VAL A 193 -0.52 13.87 -0.64
CA VAL A 193 0.94 13.72 -0.71
C VAL A 193 1.60 14.91 -0.04
N SER A 194 2.52 14.65 0.89
CA SER A 194 3.25 15.66 1.65
C SER A 194 4.11 16.54 0.76
N GLY A 195 4.23 17.83 1.14
CA GLY A 195 5.05 18.81 0.44
C GLY A 195 4.60 19.13 -0.98
N GLY A 196 3.48 18.58 -1.45
CA GLY A 196 2.97 18.77 -2.80
C GLY A 196 1.47 19.06 -2.83
N ARG A 197 1.00 19.72 -3.89
CA ARG A 197 -0.43 19.87 -4.16
C ARG A 197 -0.95 18.68 -4.96
N GLN A 198 -0.53 17.45 -4.58
CA GLN A 198 -0.87 16.24 -5.30
C GLN A 198 -1.75 15.33 -4.44
N LEU A 199 -2.65 14.65 -5.10
CA LEU A 199 -3.48 13.61 -4.53
C LEU A 199 -3.12 12.29 -5.20
N LYS A 200 -3.06 11.22 -4.39
CA LYS A 200 -2.91 9.85 -4.85
C LYS A 200 -4.20 9.10 -4.58
N TYR A 201 -4.73 8.45 -5.60
CA TYR A 201 -5.94 7.65 -5.54
C TYR A 201 -5.55 6.20 -5.72
N PHE A 202 -5.96 5.36 -4.79
CA PHE A 202 -5.92 3.90 -4.90
C PHE A 202 -7.36 3.44 -5.10
N ASP A 203 -7.65 2.82 -6.21
CA ASP A 203 -8.99 2.34 -6.57
C ASP A 203 -8.94 0.85 -6.89
N VAL A 204 -9.53 -0.01 -6.07
CA VAL A 204 -9.76 -1.41 -6.39
C VAL A 204 -10.80 -1.48 -7.51
N LYS A 205 -10.42 -2.05 -8.63
CA LYS A 205 -11.28 -2.21 -9.81
C LYS A 205 -11.87 -3.60 -9.88
N LYS A 206 -11.14 -4.59 -9.41
CA LYS A 206 -11.61 -5.97 -9.34
C LYS A 206 -11.26 -6.53 -7.96
N LEU A 207 -12.27 -7.02 -7.27
CA LEU A 207 -12.15 -7.68 -5.97
C LEU A 207 -12.75 -9.08 -6.13
N GLU A 208 -11.97 -10.11 -5.86
CA GLU A 208 -12.38 -11.51 -6.01
C GLU A 208 -12.26 -12.25 -4.68
N LYS A 209 -13.00 -13.33 -4.56
CA LYS A 209 -12.89 -14.26 -3.45
C LYS A 209 -12.29 -15.56 -3.97
N ILE A 210 -11.03 -15.84 -3.60
CA ILE A 210 -10.25 -17.01 -4.01
C ILE A 210 -10.00 -17.84 -2.76
N ASP A 211 -10.35 -19.11 -2.77
CA ASP A 211 -10.22 -20.03 -1.63
C ASP A 211 -10.83 -19.50 -0.31
N GLY A 212 -11.89 -18.70 -0.41
CA GLY A 212 -12.53 -18.09 0.76
C GLY A 212 -11.98 -16.70 1.13
N ILE A 213 -10.85 -16.29 0.60
CA ILE A 213 -10.10 -15.07 0.94
C ILE A 213 -10.41 -13.97 -0.08
N TRP A 214 -10.73 -12.75 0.40
CA TRP A 214 -10.95 -11.59 -0.46
C TRP A 214 -9.63 -10.94 -0.86
N ILE A 215 -9.41 -10.79 -2.17
CA ILE A 215 -8.20 -10.15 -2.72
C ILE A 215 -8.55 -9.19 -3.87
N ALA A 216 -7.88 -8.03 -3.89
CA ALA A 216 -7.92 -7.11 -5.01
C ALA A 216 -7.04 -7.66 -6.15
N THR A 217 -7.66 -8.13 -7.24
CA THR A 217 -6.96 -8.64 -8.42
C THR A 217 -6.71 -7.56 -9.47
N GLU A 218 -7.33 -6.37 -9.34
CA GLU A 218 -6.99 -5.19 -10.13
C GLU A 218 -7.03 -3.93 -9.25
N LEU A 219 -5.91 -3.23 -9.14
CA LEU A 219 -5.73 -1.98 -8.40
C LEU A 219 -5.19 -0.88 -9.32
N HIS A 220 -5.87 0.26 -9.37
CA HIS A 220 -5.40 1.45 -10.06
C HIS A 220 -4.87 2.48 -9.06
N VAL A 221 -3.63 2.87 -9.21
CA VAL A 221 -3.03 3.98 -8.45
C VAL A 221 -2.84 5.17 -9.38
N THR A 222 -3.51 6.28 -9.09
CA THR A 222 -3.49 7.48 -9.95
C THR A 222 -3.03 8.69 -9.17
N ARG A 223 -1.97 9.34 -9.64
CA ARG A 223 -1.47 10.58 -9.06
C ARG A 223 -2.00 11.77 -9.86
N LYS A 224 -2.60 12.74 -9.15
CA LYS A 224 -3.19 13.96 -9.74
C LYS A 224 -2.60 15.22 -9.13
N LYS A 225 -2.47 16.27 -9.96
CA LYS A 225 -2.19 17.64 -9.54
C LYS A 225 -3.36 18.51 -9.99
N GLY A 226 -4.21 18.93 -9.06
CA GLY A 226 -5.51 19.49 -9.38
C GLY A 226 -6.37 18.49 -10.16
N LYS A 227 -6.87 18.87 -11.34
CA LYS A 227 -7.69 18.00 -12.21
C LYS A 227 -6.85 17.13 -13.16
N GLN A 228 -5.54 17.38 -13.28
CA GLN A 228 -4.69 16.70 -14.26
C GLN A 228 -4.10 15.42 -13.67
N MET A 229 -4.18 14.33 -14.43
CA MET A 229 -3.42 13.11 -14.16
C MET A 229 -1.94 13.37 -14.47
N VAL A 230 -1.08 13.06 -13.49
CA VAL A 230 0.38 13.17 -13.63
C VAL A 230 0.96 11.85 -14.08
N HIS A 231 0.51 10.77 -13.43
CA HIS A 231 0.96 9.40 -13.69
C HIS A 231 -0.12 8.42 -13.20
N LYS A 232 -0.14 7.22 -13.74
CA LYS A 232 -1.03 6.13 -13.31
C LYS A 232 -0.28 4.80 -13.35
N THR A 233 -0.47 4.01 -12.31
CA THR A 233 -0.03 2.62 -12.24
C THR A 233 -1.25 1.72 -12.15
N ILE A 234 -1.26 0.64 -12.95
CA ILE A 234 -2.28 -0.41 -12.86
C ILE A 234 -1.56 -1.69 -12.43
N LEU A 235 -2.03 -2.29 -11.34
CA LEU A 235 -1.59 -3.59 -10.88
C LEU A 235 -2.68 -4.61 -11.18
N THR A 236 -2.31 -5.72 -11.79
CA THR A 236 -3.20 -6.87 -12.02
C THR A 236 -2.53 -8.11 -11.47
N LEU A 237 -3.28 -8.92 -10.72
CA LEU A 237 -2.82 -10.20 -10.18
C LEU A 237 -3.48 -11.34 -10.95
N ASP A 238 -2.67 -12.29 -11.38
CA ASP A 238 -3.07 -13.54 -11.99
C ASP A 238 -2.45 -14.71 -11.22
N ASN A 239 -2.98 -15.92 -11.40
CA ASN A 239 -2.44 -17.14 -10.80
C ASN A 239 -2.25 -17.04 -9.27
N VAL A 240 -3.21 -16.41 -8.59
CA VAL A 240 -3.17 -16.25 -7.14
C VAL A 240 -3.44 -17.59 -6.47
N LEU A 241 -2.52 -18.00 -5.61
CA LEU A 241 -2.62 -19.23 -4.80
C LEU A 241 -2.36 -18.86 -3.34
N PHE A 242 -3.22 -19.32 -2.45
CA PHE A 242 -3.07 -19.18 -1.00
C PHE A 242 -2.64 -20.48 -0.34
N ASN A 243 -2.04 -20.38 0.82
CA ASN A 243 -1.76 -21.48 1.75
C ASN A 243 -0.98 -22.64 1.11
N GLN A 244 0.00 -22.30 0.27
CA GLN A 244 0.93 -23.25 -0.34
C GLN A 244 2.08 -23.58 0.62
N GLU A 245 2.78 -24.68 0.39
CA GLU A 245 4.03 -24.96 1.10
C GLU A 245 5.13 -24.00 0.61
N LEU A 246 5.39 -22.94 1.37
CA LEU A 246 6.48 -22.00 1.13
C LEU A 246 7.55 -22.12 2.22
N ASP A 247 8.77 -22.38 1.80
CA ASP A 247 9.93 -22.40 2.70
C ASP A 247 10.26 -20.95 3.14
N GLU A 248 10.34 -20.72 4.45
CA GLU A 248 10.73 -19.43 5.03
C GLU A 248 12.13 -18.98 4.56
N ALA A 249 13.05 -19.93 4.29
CA ALA A 249 14.38 -19.64 3.76
C ALA A 249 14.34 -18.90 2.39
N MET A 250 13.19 -18.94 1.70
CA MET A 250 12.95 -18.19 0.47
C MET A 250 13.00 -16.67 0.71
N PHE A 251 12.57 -16.21 1.89
CA PHE A 251 12.50 -14.80 2.25
C PHE A 251 13.83 -14.34 2.87
N SER A 252 14.90 -14.39 2.09
CA SER A 252 16.25 -14.00 2.54
C SER A 252 16.98 -13.19 1.49
N ILE A 253 17.91 -12.34 1.92
CA ILE A 253 18.79 -11.57 1.03
C ILE A 253 19.52 -12.52 0.07
N ARG A 254 20.01 -13.67 0.58
CA ARG A 254 20.70 -14.67 -0.26
C ARG A 254 19.80 -15.19 -1.38
N LYS A 255 18.52 -15.51 -1.11
CA LYS A 255 17.57 -15.96 -2.14
C LYS A 255 17.21 -14.85 -3.10
N MET A 256 17.01 -13.63 -2.58
CA MET A 256 16.77 -12.44 -3.38
C MET A 256 17.88 -12.21 -4.42
N GLU A 257 19.15 -12.33 -4.01
CA GLU A 257 20.33 -12.14 -4.89
C GLU A 257 20.51 -13.30 -5.87
N LYS A 258 20.13 -14.53 -5.49
CA LYS A 258 20.22 -15.71 -6.34
C LYS A 258 19.19 -15.71 -7.47
N GLY A 259 18.05 -15.03 -7.26
CA GLY A 259 16.92 -15.04 -8.18
C GLY A 259 16.01 -16.27 -8.04
N LEU A 260 15.07 -16.41 -8.97
CA LEU A 260 14.11 -17.53 -9.05
C LEU A 260 14.78 -18.80 -9.55
#